data_c3cc5410a8e4fadf511926da6a170428
#
_entry.id   c3cc5410a8e4fadf511926da6a170428
#
_cell.length_a   1.000
_cell.length_b   1.000
_cell.length_c   1.000
_cell.angle_alpha   90.00
_cell.angle_beta   90.00
_cell.angle_gamma   90.00
#
_symmetry.space_group_name_H-M   'P 1'
#
loop_
_entity.id
_entity.type
_entity.pdbx_description
1 polymer ?
#
loop_
_entity_poly.entity_id
_entity_poly.type
_entity_poly.pdbx_seq_one_letter_code
_entity_poly.pdbx_strand_id
1 'polypeptide(L)'
;MKKYAFGVDIGGTTVKLGLFDKAGNVLEKWEIPTVKDNGGTRILPDVADSIKEMMAAKGITEDDVEGVGVGVPGPVDAQGNIHKAVNLGWGVFNIPEVMGSYINVPVKA
;
A
#
# COMPACT_ATOMS: atom_id res chain seq x y z
N MET A 1 20.39 0.66 -2.54
CA MET A 1 19.03 0.25 -2.21
C MET A 1 18.92 -0.07 -0.72
N LYS A 2 17.84 0.32 -0.09
CA LYS A 2 17.57 0.01 1.32
C LYS A 2 17.21 -1.48 1.47
N LYS A 3 17.15 -1.95 2.71
CA LYS A 3 17.05 -3.39 2.99
C LYS A 3 15.71 -4.03 2.59
N TYR A 4 14.62 -3.26 2.64
CA TYR A 4 13.26 -3.80 2.50
C TYR A 4 12.39 -2.96 1.58
N ALA A 5 11.37 -3.60 1.01
CA ALA A 5 10.33 -2.93 0.27
C ALA A 5 8.99 -3.65 0.56
N PHE A 6 7.89 -2.93 0.43
CA PHE A 6 6.56 -3.51 0.54
C PHE A 6 5.83 -3.44 -0.79
N GLY A 7 5.06 -4.48 -1.08
CA GLY A 7 4.14 -4.50 -2.21
C GLY A 7 2.72 -4.64 -1.71
N VAL A 8 1.79 -3.91 -2.33
CA VAL A 8 0.38 -3.91 -1.97
C VAL A 8 -0.44 -4.12 -3.23
N ASP A 9 -1.34 -5.08 -3.20
CA ASP A 9 -2.29 -5.33 -4.28
C ASP A 9 -3.70 -5.18 -3.72
N ILE A 10 -4.36 -4.09 -4.09
CA ILE A 10 -5.69 -3.77 -3.58
C ILE A 10 -6.74 -4.41 -4.48
N GLY A 11 -7.44 -5.40 -3.94
CA GLY A 11 -8.57 -6.04 -4.62
C GLY A 11 -9.90 -5.56 -4.07
N GLY A 12 -10.99 -5.93 -4.73
CA GLY A 12 -12.33 -5.54 -4.33
C GLY A 12 -12.82 -6.20 -3.04
N THR A 13 -12.21 -7.31 -2.63
CA THR A 13 -12.59 -8.07 -1.43
C THR A 13 -11.46 -8.11 -0.41
N THR A 14 -10.23 -8.27 -0.85
CA THR A 14 -9.06 -8.46 -0.02
C THR A 14 -7.90 -7.63 -0.54
N VAL A 15 -7.12 -7.04 0.37
CA VAL A 15 -5.86 -6.40 0.06
C VAL A 15 -4.75 -7.39 0.39
N LYS A 16 -3.89 -7.69 -0.59
CA LYS A 16 -2.73 -8.58 -0.41
C LYS A 16 -1.48 -7.74 -0.24
N LEU A 17 -0.67 -8.10 0.75
CA LEU A 17 0.55 -7.36 1.06
C LEU A 17 1.75 -8.31 1.08
N GLY A 18 2.91 -7.79 0.75
CA GLY A 18 4.15 -8.54 0.79
C GLY A 18 5.29 -7.70 1.31
N LEU A 19 6.17 -8.32 2.08
CA LEU A 19 7.43 -7.75 2.52
C LEU A 19 8.56 -8.43 1.74
N PHE A 20 9.41 -7.65 1.10
CA PHE A 20 10.49 -8.14 0.25
C PHE A 20 11.84 -7.65 0.77
N ASP A 21 12.88 -8.45 0.58
CA ASP A 21 14.25 -8.00 0.81
C ASP A 21 14.79 -7.27 -0.43
N LYS A 22 16.02 -6.74 -0.34
CA LYS A 22 16.63 -6.00 -1.45
C LYS A 22 16.91 -6.84 -2.70
N ALA A 23 16.93 -8.16 -2.56
CA ALA A 23 17.12 -9.09 -3.69
C ALA A 23 15.79 -9.48 -4.34
N GLY A 24 14.66 -9.03 -3.81
CA GLY A 24 13.33 -9.34 -4.32
C GLY A 24 12.72 -10.61 -3.74
N ASN A 25 13.35 -11.22 -2.75
CA ASN A 25 12.79 -12.40 -2.09
C ASN A 25 11.64 -12.01 -1.18
N VAL A 26 10.57 -12.78 -1.20
CA VAL A 26 9.41 -12.58 -0.33
C VAL A 26 9.74 -13.07 1.07
N LEU A 27 9.74 -12.16 2.04
CA LEU A 27 9.99 -12.49 3.44
C LEU A 27 8.70 -12.80 4.19
N GLU A 28 7.63 -12.07 3.88
CA GLU A 28 6.31 -12.28 4.46
C GLU A 28 5.24 -11.96 3.43
N LYS A 29 4.13 -12.68 3.50
CA LYS A 29 2.90 -12.40 2.76
C LYS A 29 1.74 -12.44 3.71
N TRP A 30 0.83 -11.48 3.58
CA TRP A 30 -0.39 -11.47 4.40
C TRP A 30 -1.49 -10.72 3.66
N GLU A 31 -2.67 -10.72 4.22
CA GLU A 31 -3.80 -10.02 3.62
C GLU A 31 -4.70 -9.43 4.68
N ILE A 32 -5.40 -8.38 4.31
CA ILE A 32 -6.41 -7.74 5.16
C ILE A 32 -7.69 -7.57 4.34
N PRO A 33 -8.85 -7.46 4.99
CA PRO A 33 -10.10 -7.23 4.26
C PRO A 33 -10.12 -5.83 3.64
N THR A 34 -10.76 -5.72 2.47
CA THR A 34 -10.99 -4.43 1.82
C THR A 34 -12.26 -3.82 2.39
N VAL A 35 -12.13 -2.82 3.24
CA VAL A 35 -13.26 -2.13 3.86
C VAL A 35 -13.70 -0.99 2.95
N LYS A 36 -14.83 -1.18 2.25
CA LYS A 36 -15.31 -0.25 1.23
C LYS A 36 -16.29 0.80 1.75
N ASP A 37 -16.58 0.80 3.04
CA ASP A 37 -17.50 1.74 3.66
C ASP A 37 -17.02 3.19 3.46
N ASN A 38 -17.97 4.11 3.39
CA ASN A 38 -17.68 5.54 3.21
C ASN A 38 -16.84 5.84 1.96
N GLY A 39 -17.14 5.15 0.85
CA GLY A 39 -16.43 5.36 -0.41
C GLY A 39 -15.00 4.85 -0.40
N GLY A 40 -14.71 3.84 0.41
CA GLY A 40 -13.37 3.22 0.46
C GLY A 40 -12.32 4.08 1.16
N THR A 41 -12.73 5.05 1.98
CA THR A 41 -11.81 5.97 2.66
C THR A 41 -10.90 5.28 3.68
N ARG A 42 -11.24 4.08 4.13
CA ARG A 42 -10.44 3.33 5.09
C ARG A 42 -9.37 2.43 4.47
N ILE A 43 -9.42 2.23 3.15
CA ILE A 43 -8.53 1.26 2.50
C ILE A 43 -7.05 1.63 2.68
N LEU A 44 -6.66 2.82 2.30
CA LEU A 44 -5.26 3.25 2.42
C LEU A 44 -4.79 3.42 3.88
N PRO A 45 -5.59 4.00 4.79
CA PRO A 45 -5.22 4.01 6.21
C PRO A 45 -5.01 2.60 6.78
N ASP A 46 -5.89 1.66 6.44
CA ASP A 46 -5.77 0.26 6.90
C ASP A 46 -4.50 -0.39 6.35
N VAL A 47 -4.16 -0.13 5.08
CA VAL A 47 -2.92 -0.60 4.47
C VAL A 47 -1.70 -0.05 5.20
N ALA A 48 -1.68 1.25 5.46
CA ALA A 48 -0.57 1.90 6.15
C ALA A 48 -0.40 1.34 7.57
N ASP A 49 -1.49 1.16 8.30
CA ASP A 49 -1.46 0.59 9.65
C ASP A 49 -0.93 -0.84 9.64
N SER A 50 -1.35 -1.65 8.67
CA SER A 50 -0.91 -3.03 8.52
C SER A 50 0.59 -3.10 8.23
N ILE A 51 1.10 -2.22 7.37
CA ILE A 51 2.54 -2.14 7.08
C ILE A 51 3.32 -1.74 8.34
N LYS A 52 2.84 -0.75 9.08
CA LYS A 52 3.49 -0.30 10.32
C LYS A 52 3.53 -1.41 11.37
N GLU A 53 2.46 -2.19 11.50
CA GLU A 53 2.42 -3.33 12.40
C GLU A 53 3.46 -4.38 12.01
N MET A 54 3.60 -4.69 10.73
CA MET A 54 4.61 -5.63 10.25
C MET A 54 6.02 -5.11 10.51
N MET A 55 6.26 -3.82 10.29
CA MET A 55 7.55 -3.20 10.57
C MET A 55 7.90 -3.32 12.05
N ALA A 56 6.96 -3.02 12.93
CA ALA A 56 7.16 -3.14 14.37
C ALA A 56 7.45 -4.59 14.79
N ALA A 57 6.73 -5.55 14.22
CA ALA A 57 6.93 -6.97 14.51
C ALA A 57 8.30 -7.47 14.07
N LYS A 58 8.87 -6.91 13.02
CA LYS A 58 10.16 -7.32 12.44
C LYS A 58 11.34 -6.43 12.87
N GLY A 59 11.08 -5.37 13.63
CA GLY A 59 12.12 -4.42 14.01
C GLY A 59 12.64 -3.59 12.84
N ILE A 60 11.80 -3.33 11.85
CA ILE A 60 12.14 -2.54 10.66
C ILE A 60 11.79 -1.07 10.90
N THR A 61 12.71 -0.17 10.58
CA THR A 61 12.45 1.27 10.67
C THR A 61 12.12 1.83 9.28
N GLU A 62 11.57 3.04 9.23
CA GLU A 62 11.26 3.70 7.95
C GLU A 62 12.52 3.92 7.11
N ASP A 63 13.66 4.13 7.74
CA ASP A 63 14.94 4.29 7.04
C ASP A 63 15.39 3.00 6.34
N ASP A 64 14.90 1.85 6.77
CA ASP A 64 15.22 0.55 6.17
C ASP A 64 14.36 0.22 4.95
N VAL A 65 13.30 0.99 4.70
CA VAL A 65 12.32 0.70 3.65
C VAL A 65 12.59 1.55 2.41
N GLU A 66 12.83 0.89 1.28
CA GLU A 66 13.03 1.56 -0.01
C GLU A 66 11.75 2.25 -0.48
N GLY A 67 10.61 1.60 -0.27
CA GLY A 67 9.33 2.16 -0.65
C GLY A 67 8.21 1.14 -0.60
N VAL A 68 7.02 1.62 -0.94
CA VAL A 68 5.80 0.82 -1.04
C VAL A 68 5.26 0.95 -2.45
N GLY A 69 5.11 -0.17 -3.16
CA GLY A 69 4.46 -0.21 -4.46
C GLY A 69 2.99 -0.62 -4.28
N VAL A 70 2.08 0.12 -4.87
CA VAL A 70 0.63 -0.11 -4.72
C VAL A 70 0.01 -0.41 -6.07
N GLY A 71 -0.59 -1.60 -6.22
CA GLY A 71 -1.40 -1.97 -7.37
C GLY A 71 -2.87 -1.78 -7.05
N VAL A 72 -3.64 -1.24 -7.99
CA VAL A 72 -5.07 -0.95 -7.81
C VAL A 72 -5.86 -1.46 -9.01
N PRO A 73 -7.16 -1.78 -8.84
CA PRO A 73 -8.00 -2.28 -9.92
C PRO A 73 -8.57 -1.13 -10.77
N GLY A 74 -7.70 -0.30 -11.31
CA GLY A 74 -8.11 0.81 -12.15
C GLY A 74 -6.91 1.52 -12.76
N PRO A 75 -7.13 2.40 -13.75
CA PRO A 75 -6.03 3.10 -14.39
C PRO A 75 -5.39 4.11 -13.46
N VAL A 76 -4.06 4.11 -13.43
CA VAL A 76 -3.25 5.04 -12.64
C VAL A 76 -2.32 5.76 -13.59
N ASP A 77 -2.25 7.09 -13.52
CA ASP A 77 -1.37 7.87 -14.37
C ASP A 77 0.08 7.91 -13.82
N ALA A 78 0.97 8.57 -14.54
CA ALA A 78 2.39 8.62 -14.18
C ALA A 78 2.66 9.31 -12.83
N GLN A 79 1.74 10.15 -12.36
CA GLN A 79 1.85 10.84 -11.08
C GLN A 79 1.21 10.06 -9.92
N GLY A 80 0.63 8.88 -10.20
CA GLY A 80 -0.01 8.07 -9.19
C GLY A 80 -1.47 8.43 -8.90
N ASN A 81 -2.10 9.21 -9.78
CA ASN A 81 -3.52 9.51 -9.64
C ASN A 81 -4.36 8.34 -10.16
N ILE A 82 -5.27 7.86 -9.34
CA ILE A 82 -6.27 6.90 -9.78
C ILE A 82 -7.48 7.67 -10.30
N HIS A 83 -7.98 7.29 -11.47
CA HIS A 83 -9.09 8.00 -12.08
C HIS A 83 -10.44 7.50 -11.62
N LYS A 84 -10.58 6.19 -11.40
CA LYS A 84 -11.80 5.61 -10.84
C LYS A 84 -11.56 4.14 -10.50
N ALA A 85 -12.01 3.73 -9.33
CA ALA A 85 -12.02 2.33 -8.94
C ALA A 85 -13.40 2.00 -8.37
N VAL A 86 -14.34 1.68 -9.25
CA VAL A 86 -15.76 1.46 -8.91
C VAL A 86 -15.90 0.36 -7.85
N ASN A 87 -15.13 -0.71 -7.96
CA ASN A 87 -15.16 -1.83 -7.03
C ASN A 87 -14.76 -1.45 -5.60
N LEU A 88 -14.06 -0.33 -5.45
CA LEU A 88 -13.62 0.18 -4.15
C LEU A 88 -14.45 1.37 -3.68
N GLY A 89 -15.33 1.89 -4.53
CA GLY A 89 -16.05 3.11 -4.26
C GLY A 89 -15.21 4.38 -4.40
N TRP A 90 -14.02 4.26 -4.99
CA TRP A 90 -13.09 5.38 -5.13
C TRP A 90 -13.43 6.27 -6.33
N GLY A 91 -13.30 7.59 -6.10
CA GLY A 91 -13.23 8.56 -7.17
C GLY A 91 -11.79 8.87 -7.57
N VAL A 92 -11.54 10.04 -8.12
CA VAL A 92 -10.20 10.47 -8.53
C VAL A 92 -9.41 11.00 -7.33
N PHE A 93 -8.21 10.46 -7.09
CA PHE A 93 -7.29 10.99 -6.08
C PHE A 93 -5.87 10.48 -6.31
N ASN A 94 -4.90 11.09 -5.63
CA ASN A 94 -3.49 10.72 -5.73
C ASN A 94 -3.13 9.74 -4.62
N ILE A 95 -2.76 8.50 -4.98
CA ILE A 95 -2.46 7.43 -4.03
C ILE A 95 -1.20 7.72 -3.20
N PRO A 96 -0.04 8.10 -3.81
CA PRO A 96 1.14 8.44 -3.02
C PRO A 96 0.92 9.58 -2.04
N GLU A 97 0.15 10.58 -2.41
CA GLU A 97 -0.15 11.72 -1.54
C GLU A 97 -0.96 11.30 -0.32
N VAL A 98 -2.01 10.50 -0.53
CA VAL A 98 -2.86 10.01 0.56
C VAL A 98 -2.07 9.08 1.47
N MET A 99 -1.34 8.12 0.92
CA MET A 99 -0.50 7.21 1.70
C MET A 99 0.58 7.96 2.47
N GLY A 100 1.16 9.00 1.87
CA GLY A 100 2.20 9.81 2.50
C GLY A 100 1.76 10.55 3.75
N SER A 101 0.45 10.72 3.96
CA SER A 101 -0.06 11.28 5.20
C SER A 101 -0.13 10.26 6.35
N TYR A 102 0.02 8.97 6.04
CA TYR A 102 -0.06 7.89 7.03
C TYR A 102 1.28 7.19 7.28
N ILE A 103 2.15 7.15 6.30
CA ILE A 103 3.44 6.45 6.40
C ILE A 103 4.54 7.28 5.73
N ASN A 104 5.67 7.41 6.40
CA ASN A 104 6.77 8.26 5.97
C ASN A 104 7.83 7.49 5.18
N VAL A 105 7.40 6.84 4.09
CA VAL A 105 8.29 6.17 3.14
C VAL A 105 7.82 6.49 1.72
N PRO A 106 8.68 6.37 0.69
CA PRO A 106 8.25 6.60 -0.69
C PRO A 106 7.14 5.63 -1.09
N VAL A 107 6.10 6.14 -1.75
CA VAL A 107 4.97 5.34 -2.23
C VAL A 107 4.81 5.56 -3.73
N LYS A 108 4.61 4.48 -4.47
CA LYS A 108 4.40 4.50 -5.91
C LYS A 108 3.22 3.61 -6.28
N ALA A 109 2.34 4.15 -7.10
CA ALA A 109 1.17 3.40 -7.58
C ALA A 109 1.29 3.03 -9.05
#